data_8350f815452c315055ddb41a77fe5305
#
_entry.id   8350f815452c315055ddb41a77fe5305
#
_cell.length_a   1.000
_cell.length_b   1.000
_cell.length_c   1.000
_cell.angle_alpha   90.00
_cell.angle_beta   90.00
_cell.angle_gamma   90.00
#
_symmetry.space_group_name_H-M   'P 1'
#
loop_
_entity.id
_entity.type
_entity.pdbx_description
1 polymer ?
#
loop_
_entity_poly.entity_id
_entity_poly.type
_entity_poly.pdbx_seq_one_letter_code
_entity_poly.pdbx_strand_id
1 'polypeptide(L)'
;APGLRDIRAAARAMHHILFAHGLSAEAMRSLGTSNIGVVLNLTEAHPASNRPCDVKAKDRLDGIHNRWFLDAIFKGEYPQDILKKLNEFMPENFEDDMSLISESIDWLGINYYTRGIVADDPGEPWPSLKDIEGSMDKTQMGWEIYPEGLKNLLLRVSKNYTGSLPLLVTENGMACADEVQNETVYDPSRIDYIFSHLAAARAAIDEGVNLQGFFYWSLLDNFEWAFGYEKRFGIVHVDFETQKRTPKASFNEWALSLNS
;
A
#
# COMPACT_ATOMS: atom_id res chain seq x y z
N ALA A 1 -3.25 -15.89 -1.38
CA ALA A 1 -2.89 -17.26 -1.07
C ALA A 1 -3.16 -17.49 0.43
N PRO A 2 -3.66 -18.63 0.80
CA PRO A 2 -3.74 -19.87 0.04
C PRO A 2 -5.06 -20.09 -0.71
N GLY A 3 -5.76 -19.02 -1.14
CA GLY A 3 -7.03 -19.13 -1.88
C GLY A 3 -8.28 -19.30 -1.00
N LEU A 4 -8.14 -19.14 0.31
CA LEU A 4 -9.28 -19.14 1.22
C LEU A 4 -10.06 -17.83 1.12
N ARG A 5 -11.39 -17.94 0.93
CA ARG A 5 -12.34 -16.82 1.02
C ARG A 5 -13.17 -16.99 2.28
N ASP A 6 -12.53 -16.85 3.43
CA ASP A 6 -13.14 -17.02 4.75
C ASP A 6 -12.73 -15.84 5.64
N ILE A 7 -13.71 -15.03 6.01
CA ILE A 7 -13.48 -13.83 6.84
C ILE A 7 -12.97 -14.21 8.25
N ARG A 8 -13.31 -15.38 8.76
CA ARG A 8 -12.80 -15.88 10.05
C ARG A 8 -11.31 -16.13 10.01
N ALA A 9 -10.85 -16.79 8.91
CA ALA A 9 -9.42 -17.00 8.68
C ALA A 9 -8.70 -15.67 8.45
N ALA A 10 -9.32 -14.74 7.74
CA ALA A 10 -8.75 -13.40 7.48
C ALA A 10 -8.60 -12.60 8.79
N ALA A 11 -9.61 -12.56 9.67
CA ALA A 11 -9.54 -11.84 10.94
C ALA A 11 -8.37 -12.34 11.81
N ARG A 12 -8.23 -13.66 11.94
CA ARG A 12 -7.12 -14.27 12.69
C ARG A 12 -5.77 -13.99 12.04
N ALA A 13 -5.67 -14.09 10.71
CA ALA A 13 -4.42 -13.83 10.00
C ALA A 13 -3.98 -12.36 10.16
N MET A 14 -4.91 -11.42 10.02
CA MET A 14 -4.62 -10.00 10.21
C MET A 14 -4.14 -9.70 11.64
N HIS A 15 -4.76 -10.31 12.65
CA HIS A 15 -4.31 -10.17 14.04
C HIS A 15 -2.92 -10.78 14.25
N HIS A 16 -2.69 -12.03 13.80
CA HIS A 16 -1.41 -12.70 14.01
C HIS A 16 -0.24 -12.03 13.26
N ILE A 17 -0.49 -11.38 12.11
CA ILE A 17 0.53 -10.57 11.42
C ILE A 17 0.92 -9.37 12.29
N LEU A 18 -0.06 -8.69 12.90
CA LEU A 18 0.21 -7.58 13.81
C LEU A 18 0.90 -8.05 15.10
N PHE A 19 0.48 -9.17 15.65
CA PHE A 19 1.15 -9.77 16.81
C PHE A 19 2.60 -10.15 16.49
N ALA A 20 2.86 -10.74 15.32
CA ALA A 20 4.21 -11.04 14.85
C ALA A 20 5.06 -9.77 14.65
N HIS A 21 4.44 -8.64 14.21
CA HIS A 21 5.11 -7.34 14.16
C HIS A 21 5.59 -6.92 15.56
N GLY A 22 4.71 -6.95 16.57
CA GLY A 22 5.06 -6.57 17.93
C GLY A 22 6.19 -7.45 18.51
N LEU A 23 6.07 -8.79 18.41
CA LEU A 23 7.12 -9.72 18.83
C LEU A 23 8.46 -9.46 18.12
N SER A 24 8.43 -9.13 16.84
CA SER A 24 9.63 -8.82 16.07
C SER A 24 10.28 -7.52 16.54
N ALA A 25 9.48 -6.48 16.81
CA ALA A 25 9.97 -5.21 17.31
C ALA A 25 10.63 -5.37 18.70
N GLU A 26 9.97 -6.07 19.62
CA GLU A 26 10.51 -6.39 20.94
C GLU A 26 11.84 -7.17 20.84
N ALA A 27 11.86 -8.23 20.03
CA ALA A 27 13.08 -9.03 19.84
C ALA A 27 14.24 -8.21 19.26
N MET A 28 13.97 -7.38 18.24
CA MET A 28 15.00 -6.50 17.66
C MET A 28 15.49 -5.47 18.67
N ARG A 29 14.61 -4.85 19.47
CA ARG A 29 14.99 -3.91 20.54
C ARG A 29 15.85 -4.59 21.61
N SER A 30 15.51 -5.80 22.03
CA SER A 30 16.29 -6.57 23.02
C SER A 30 17.71 -6.88 22.55
N LEU A 31 17.93 -6.97 21.24
CA LEU A 31 19.25 -7.14 20.62
C LEU A 31 19.99 -5.81 20.36
N GLY A 32 19.43 -4.69 20.80
CA GLY A 32 20.03 -3.37 20.66
C GLY A 32 19.80 -2.72 19.29
N THR A 33 18.88 -3.24 18.47
CA THR A 33 18.53 -2.62 17.20
C THR A 33 17.79 -1.32 17.45
N SER A 34 18.28 -0.25 16.85
CA SER A 34 17.59 1.04 16.75
C SER A 34 17.04 1.22 15.33
N ASN A 35 16.10 2.16 15.15
CA ASN A 35 15.53 2.51 13.85
C ASN A 35 14.71 1.37 13.21
N ILE A 36 13.69 0.94 13.94
CA ILE A 36 12.74 -0.10 13.53
C ILE A 36 11.49 0.56 13.00
N GLY A 37 11.00 0.07 11.86
CA GLY A 37 9.75 0.51 11.28
C GLY A 37 8.90 -0.65 10.77
N VAL A 38 7.72 -0.32 10.29
CA VAL A 38 6.81 -1.26 9.64
C VAL A 38 6.32 -0.69 8.32
N VAL A 39 6.04 -1.55 7.37
CA VAL A 39 5.49 -1.16 6.06
C VAL A 39 4.05 -1.62 5.96
N LEU A 40 3.17 -0.71 5.57
CA LEU A 40 1.75 -0.99 5.32
C LEU A 40 1.39 -0.69 3.87
N ASN A 41 0.67 -1.61 3.23
CA ASN A 41 0.05 -1.35 1.94
C ASN A 41 -1.30 -0.66 2.19
N LEU A 42 -1.39 0.61 1.83
CA LEU A 42 -2.56 1.44 2.09
C LEU A 42 -3.18 1.92 0.77
N THR A 43 -4.48 2.19 0.80
CA THR A 43 -5.21 2.73 -0.35
C THR A 43 -6.07 3.91 0.05
N GLU A 44 -6.31 4.84 -0.87
CA GLU A 44 -7.32 5.87 -0.67
C GLU A 44 -8.68 5.31 -1.08
N ALA A 45 -9.59 5.17 -0.11
CA ALA A 45 -10.91 4.60 -0.32
C ALA A 45 -11.91 5.66 -0.80
N HIS A 46 -12.63 5.39 -1.88
CA HIS A 46 -13.66 6.25 -2.45
C HIS A 46 -15.01 5.53 -2.54
N PRO A 47 -16.13 6.21 -2.27
CA PRO A 47 -17.45 5.67 -2.54
C PRO A 47 -17.74 5.77 -4.04
N ALA A 48 -18.46 4.77 -4.59
CA ALA A 48 -18.91 4.80 -5.99
C ALA A 48 -19.90 5.93 -6.27
N SER A 49 -20.62 6.38 -5.25
CA SER A 49 -21.54 7.51 -5.33
C SER A 49 -21.78 8.15 -3.95
N ASN A 50 -22.47 9.27 -3.94
CA ASN A 50 -22.86 9.96 -2.70
C ASN A 50 -24.01 9.28 -1.94
N ARG A 51 -24.49 8.11 -2.37
CA ARG A 51 -25.51 7.36 -1.63
C ARG A 51 -24.98 6.95 -0.25
N PRO A 52 -25.77 7.07 0.81
CA PRO A 52 -25.31 6.70 2.16
C PRO A 52 -24.76 5.27 2.28
N CYS A 53 -25.30 4.32 1.50
CA CYS A 53 -24.81 2.95 1.48
C CYS A 53 -23.39 2.85 0.88
N ASP A 54 -23.10 3.56 -0.21
CA ASP A 54 -21.77 3.57 -0.85
C ASP A 54 -20.74 4.29 0.03
N VAL A 55 -21.13 5.35 0.73
CA VAL A 55 -20.28 6.01 1.73
C VAL A 55 -19.91 5.05 2.85
N LYS A 56 -20.88 4.27 3.36
CA LYS A 56 -20.59 3.22 4.36
C LYS A 56 -19.76 2.08 3.79
N ALA A 57 -19.89 1.76 2.50
CA ALA A 57 -19.04 0.77 1.84
C ALA A 57 -17.56 1.25 1.82
N LYS A 58 -17.33 2.52 1.45
CA LYS A 58 -16.03 3.16 1.53
C LYS A 58 -15.45 3.12 2.95
N ASP A 59 -16.26 3.41 3.98
CA ASP A 59 -15.82 3.35 5.38
C ASP A 59 -15.43 1.92 5.82
N ARG A 60 -16.11 0.89 5.30
CA ARG A 60 -15.74 -0.52 5.53
C ARG A 60 -14.43 -0.89 4.82
N LEU A 61 -14.25 -0.47 3.56
CA LEU A 61 -13.00 -0.68 2.85
C LEU A 61 -11.83 -0.05 3.62
N ASP A 62 -11.95 1.22 3.95
CA ASP A 62 -10.95 1.95 4.74
C ASP A 62 -10.71 1.30 6.11
N GLY A 63 -11.78 0.84 6.74
CA GLY A 63 -11.71 0.17 8.04
C GLY A 63 -10.90 -1.11 8.02
N ILE A 64 -11.10 -1.97 7.01
CA ILE A 64 -10.42 -3.25 6.92
C ILE A 64 -9.00 -3.08 6.35
N HIS A 65 -8.85 -2.27 5.31
CA HIS A 65 -7.61 -2.19 4.56
C HIS A 65 -6.58 -1.24 5.21
N ASN A 66 -7.04 -0.13 5.79
CA ASN A 66 -6.16 0.89 6.38
C ASN A 66 -6.24 0.92 7.91
N ARG A 67 -7.43 1.24 8.47
CA ARG A 67 -7.58 1.52 9.90
C ARG A 67 -7.35 0.31 10.79
N TRP A 68 -7.64 -0.90 10.31
CA TRP A 68 -7.35 -2.13 11.06
C TRP A 68 -5.88 -2.21 11.48
N PHE A 69 -4.98 -1.89 10.59
CA PHE A 69 -3.53 -1.91 10.85
C PHE A 69 -3.06 -0.63 11.55
N LEU A 70 -3.49 0.53 11.06
CA LEU A 70 -3.07 1.81 11.61
C LEU A 70 -3.54 2.02 13.05
N ASP A 71 -4.81 1.73 13.37
CA ASP A 71 -5.34 1.89 14.72
C ASP A 71 -4.65 0.90 15.70
N ALA A 72 -4.43 -0.35 15.26
CA ALA A 72 -3.73 -1.34 16.08
C ALA A 72 -2.31 -0.89 16.45
N ILE A 73 -1.52 -0.43 15.47
CA ILE A 73 -0.12 -0.04 15.69
C ILE A 73 -0.01 1.28 16.46
N PHE A 74 -0.83 2.28 16.15
CA PHE A 74 -0.66 3.63 16.69
C PHE A 74 -1.57 3.96 17.87
N LYS A 75 -2.68 3.21 18.07
CA LYS A 75 -3.64 3.46 19.15
C LYS A 75 -3.77 2.28 20.12
N GLY A 76 -3.23 1.11 19.79
CA GLY A 76 -3.37 -0.09 20.60
C GLY A 76 -4.80 -0.63 20.65
N GLU A 77 -5.60 -0.36 19.62
CA GLU A 77 -6.99 -0.83 19.54
C GLU A 77 -7.41 -1.07 18.09
N TYR A 78 -8.40 -1.91 17.86
CA TYR A 78 -9.01 -2.09 16.55
C TYR A 78 -10.16 -1.10 16.33
N PRO A 79 -10.43 -0.66 15.07
CA PRO A 79 -11.54 0.21 14.75
C PRO A 79 -12.88 -0.48 15.12
N GLN A 80 -13.64 0.13 16.04
CA GLN A 80 -14.80 -0.49 16.68
C GLN A 80 -15.94 -0.82 15.71
N ASP A 81 -16.09 -0.06 14.62
CA ASP A 81 -17.07 -0.31 13.57
C ASP A 81 -16.76 -1.61 12.79
N ILE A 82 -15.48 -1.96 12.66
CA ILE A 82 -15.02 -3.19 12.03
C ILE A 82 -14.98 -4.33 13.06
N LEU A 83 -14.40 -4.10 14.23
CA LEU A 83 -14.27 -5.11 15.27
C LEU A 83 -15.63 -5.73 15.65
N LYS A 84 -16.71 -4.96 15.73
CA LYS A 84 -18.06 -5.48 15.98
C LYS A 84 -18.48 -6.61 15.03
N LYS A 85 -17.90 -6.66 13.82
CA LYS A 85 -18.21 -7.68 12.81
C LYS A 85 -17.23 -8.86 12.83
N LEU A 86 -16.04 -8.65 13.37
CA LEU A 86 -14.97 -9.64 13.38
C LEU A 86 -14.73 -10.24 14.76
N ASN A 87 -15.27 -9.67 15.82
CA ASN A 87 -14.96 -10.01 17.21
C ASN A 87 -15.14 -11.52 17.53
N GLU A 88 -16.19 -12.13 17.02
CA GLU A 88 -16.45 -13.58 17.22
C GLU A 88 -15.41 -14.49 16.53
N PHE A 89 -14.65 -13.94 15.61
CA PHE A 89 -13.62 -14.68 14.83
C PHE A 89 -12.20 -14.41 15.32
N MET A 90 -12.03 -13.45 16.22
CA MET A 90 -10.72 -13.11 16.78
C MET A 90 -10.18 -14.26 17.65
N PRO A 91 -8.86 -14.34 17.84
CA PRO A 91 -8.27 -15.23 18.83
C PRO A 91 -8.80 -14.92 20.25
N GLU A 92 -8.83 -15.92 21.11
CA GLU A 92 -9.14 -15.71 22.53
C GLU A 92 -8.11 -14.75 23.16
N ASN A 93 -8.58 -13.80 23.95
CA ASN A 93 -7.76 -12.80 24.65
C ASN A 93 -6.87 -11.94 23.74
N PHE A 94 -7.29 -11.71 22.49
CA PHE A 94 -6.54 -10.88 21.56
C PHE A 94 -6.28 -9.46 22.08
N GLU A 95 -7.09 -8.98 23.02
CA GLU A 95 -6.91 -7.69 23.67
C GLU A 95 -5.61 -7.61 24.47
N ASP A 96 -5.13 -8.72 25.02
CA ASP A 96 -3.89 -8.79 25.79
C ASP A 96 -2.66 -8.56 24.88
N ASP A 97 -2.77 -8.85 23.58
CA ASP A 97 -1.71 -8.69 22.61
C ASP A 97 -1.55 -7.22 22.15
N MET A 98 -2.55 -6.37 22.37
CA MET A 98 -2.57 -5.01 21.81
C MET A 98 -1.46 -4.13 22.33
N SER A 99 -1.00 -4.31 23.55
CA SER A 99 0.13 -3.57 24.12
C SER A 99 1.44 -3.87 23.36
N LEU A 100 1.63 -5.12 22.98
CA LEU A 100 2.80 -5.55 22.18
C LEU A 100 2.69 -5.11 20.73
N ILE A 101 1.48 -5.19 20.14
CA ILE A 101 1.22 -4.74 18.77
C ILE A 101 1.51 -3.24 18.60
N SER A 102 1.19 -2.44 19.63
CA SER A 102 1.41 -0.99 19.64
C SER A 102 2.76 -0.56 20.19
N GLU A 103 3.72 -1.47 20.27
CA GLU A 103 5.09 -1.14 20.63
C GLU A 103 5.66 -0.08 19.69
N SER A 104 6.42 0.88 20.24
CA SER A 104 6.87 2.05 19.51
C SER A 104 7.78 1.69 18.34
N ILE A 105 7.50 2.30 17.19
CA ILE A 105 8.32 2.23 15.96
C ILE A 105 9.00 3.58 15.70
N ASP A 106 10.05 3.58 14.88
CA ASP A 106 10.83 4.78 14.59
C ASP A 106 10.45 5.43 13.25
N TRP A 107 9.76 4.71 12.36
CA TRP A 107 9.26 5.18 11.08
C TRP A 107 8.13 4.29 10.54
N LEU A 108 7.31 4.84 9.67
CA LEU A 108 6.27 4.10 8.95
C LEU A 108 6.54 4.14 7.45
N GLY A 109 6.59 2.97 6.81
CA GLY A 109 6.58 2.81 5.37
C GLY A 109 5.17 2.66 4.82
N ILE A 110 4.93 3.25 3.67
CA ILE A 110 3.65 3.18 2.97
C ILE A 110 3.91 2.66 1.55
N ASN A 111 3.27 1.55 1.21
CA ASN A 111 3.13 1.12 -0.17
C ASN A 111 1.81 1.68 -0.71
N TYR A 112 1.89 2.42 -1.82
CA TYR A 112 0.73 3.01 -2.47
C TYR A 112 0.79 2.81 -3.99
N TYR A 113 -0.29 2.31 -4.59
CA TYR A 113 -0.36 2.06 -6.03
C TYR A 113 -1.53 2.75 -6.71
N THR A 114 -2.68 2.77 -6.03
CA THR A 114 -3.95 3.24 -6.60
C THR A 114 -4.95 3.56 -5.49
N ARG A 115 -6.11 4.08 -5.88
CA ARG A 115 -7.28 4.21 -5.00
C ARG A 115 -8.22 3.00 -5.13
N GLY A 116 -9.04 2.78 -4.11
CA GLY A 116 -10.15 1.82 -4.16
C GLY A 116 -11.49 2.55 -4.29
N ILE A 117 -12.27 2.25 -5.33
CA ILE A 117 -13.64 2.77 -5.50
C ILE A 117 -14.60 1.63 -5.24
N VAL A 118 -15.52 1.80 -4.28
CA VAL A 118 -16.43 0.72 -3.89
C VAL A 118 -17.88 1.18 -3.80
N ALA A 119 -18.78 0.29 -4.19
CA ALA A 119 -20.22 0.36 -3.93
C ALA A 119 -20.61 -0.63 -2.84
N ASP A 120 -21.76 -0.36 -2.19
CA ASP A 120 -22.42 -1.33 -1.31
C ASP A 120 -23.03 -2.46 -2.12
N ASP A 121 -22.72 -3.69 -1.78
CA ASP A 121 -23.30 -4.89 -2.39
C ASP A 121 -23.88 -5.82 -1.31
N PRO A 122 -25.17 -5.65 -0.96
CA PRO A 122 -25.82 -6.49 0.05
C PRO A 122 -25.95 -7.97 -0.35
N GLY A 123 -25.74 -8.32 -1.62
CA GLY A 123 -25.73 -9.70 -2.11
C GLY A 123 -24.45 -10.46 -1.78
N GLU A 124 -23.37 -9.75 -1.50
CA GLU A 124 -22.11 -10.34 -1.11
C GLU A 124 -21.98 -10.48 0.41
N PRO A 125 -21.27 -11.51 0.90
CA PRO A 125 -20.90 -11.62 2.32
C PRO A 125 -20.22 -10.35 2.82
N TRP A 126 -20.34 -10.09 4.14
CA TRP A 126 -19.60 -8.98 4.73
C TRP A 126 -18.11 -9.06 4.38
N PRO A 127 -17.48 -7.98 3.94
CA PRO A 127 -17.81 -6.56 4.07
C PRO A 127 -18.81 -6.00 3.04
N SER A 128 -19.44 -6.81 2.19
CA SER A 128 -20.50 -6.40 1.26
C SER A 128 -20.02 -5.27 0.32
N LEU A 129 -18.88 -5.48 -0.31
CA LEU A 129 -18.22 -4.53 -1.19
C LEU A 129 -18.21 -5.03 -2.62
N LYS A 130 -18.47 -4.12 -3.54
CA LYS A 130 -18.28 -4.31 -4.98
C LYS A 130 -17.29 -3.27 -5.47
N ASP A 131 -16.17 -3.74 -6.02
CA ASP A 131 -15.21 -2.86 -6.68
C ASP A 131 -15.83 -2.23 -7.92
N ILE A 132 -15.63 -0.94 -8.08
CA ILE A 132 -16.10 -0.14 -9.18
C ILE A 132 -14.91 0.34 -9.99
N GLU A 133 -14.98 0.11 -11.29
CA GLU A 133 -13.98 0.59 -12.21
C GLU A 133 -14.07 2.12 -12.33
N GLY A 134 -12.94 2.80 -12.05
CA GLY A 134 -12.87 4.25 -12.19
C GLY A 134 -12.64 4.70 -13.64
N SER A 135 -12.67 6.01 -13.85
CA SER A 135 -12.61 6.67 -15.17
C SER A 135 -11.22 7.23 -15.52
N MET A 136 -10.25 7.14 -14.61
CA MET A 136 -8.89 7.63 -14.85
C MET A 136 -8.11 6.64 -15.72
N ASP A 137 -6.98 7.09 -16.26
CA ASP A 137 -6.03 6.23 -16.96
C ASP A 137 -5.56 5.07 -16.07
N LYS A 138 -5.27 3.92 -16.69
CA LYS A 138 -4.99 2.68 -15.97
C LYS A 138 -3.65 2.10 -16.35
N THR A 139 -3.04 1.45 -15.37
CA THR A 139 -1.85 0.61 -15.56
C THR A 139 -2.23 -0.72 -16.24
N GLN A 140 -1.24 -1.53 -16.61
CA GLN A 140 -1.49 -2.89 -17.12
C GLN A 140 -2.15 -3.82 -16.06
N MET A 141 -2.12 -3.43 -14.78
CA MET A 141 -2.85 -4.12 -13.70
C MET A 141 -4.35 -3.77 -13.69
N GLY A 142 -4.80 -2.80 -14.50
CA GLY A 142 -6.15 -2.25 -14.43
C GLY A 142 -6.34 -1.23 -13.28
N TRP A 143 -5.28 -0.87 -12.59
CA TRP A 143 -5.30 0.10 -11.50
C TRP A 143 -5.28 1.52 -12.03
N GLU A 144 -6.09 2.40 -11.48
CA GLU A 144 -6.08 3.81 -11.86
C GLU A 144 -4.76 4.49 -11.45
N ILE A 145 -4.29 5.36 -12.33
CA ILE A 145 -3.18 6.28 -12.04
C ILE A 145 -3.75 7.46 -11.25
N TYR A 146 -3.51 7.50 -9.94
CA TYR A 146 -4.15 8.46 -9.06
C TYR A 146 -3.15 9.08 -8.05
N PRO A 147 -2.27 10.00 -8.50
CA PRO A 147 -1.23 10.61 -7.66
C PRO A 147 -1.79 11.41 -6.48
N GLU A 148 -2.96 12.06 -6.65
CA GLU A 148 -3.59 12.83 -5.57
C GLU A 148 -3.93 11.96 -4.36
N GLY A 149 -4.26 10.68 -4.58
CA GLY A 149 -4.50 9.72 -3.52
C GLY A 149 -3.28 9.48 -2.64
N LEU A 150 -2.09 9.44 -3.23
CA LEU A 150 -0.85 9.38 -2.44
C LEU A 150 -0.71 10.59 -1.52
N LYS A 151 -0.89 11.79 -2.06
CA LYS A 151 -0.82 13.04 -1.26
C LYS A 151 -1.83 13.01 -0.10
N ASN A 152 -3.09 12.72 -0.41
CA ASN A 152 -4.18 12.70 0.57
C ASN A 152 -3.92 11.66 1.67
N LEU A 153 -3.43 10.48 1.28
CA LEU A 153 -3.09 9.41 2.21
C LEU A 153 -1.94 9.82 3.13
N LEU A 154 -0.87 10.40 2.60
CA LEU A 154 0.27 10.90 3.37
C LEU A 154 -0.16 11.97 4.39
N LEU A 155 -0.96 12.95 3.97
CA LEU A 155 -1.51 14.00 4.85
C LEU A 155 -2.40 13.40 5.94
N ARG A 156 -3.28 12.46 5.59
CA ARG A 156 -4.17 11.80 6.53
C ARG A 156 -3.40 10.99 7.58
N VAL A 157 -2.42 10.19 7.14
CA VAL A 157 -1.61 9.35 8.01
C VAL A 157 -0.76 10.22 8.94
N SER A 158 -0.11 11.24 8.41
CA SER A 158 0.66 12.20 9.21
C SER A 158 -0.21 12.86 10.28
N LYS A 159 -1.38 13.37 9.90
CA LYS A 159 -2.27 14.09 10.81
C LYS A 159 -2.87 13.21 11.92
N ASN A 160 -3.27 11.96 11.58
CA ASN A 160 -4.09 11.15 12.47
C ASN A 160 -3.32 10.08 13.25
N TYR A 161 -2.07 9.76 12.83
CA TYR A 161 -1.30 8.65 13.38
C TYR A 161 0.15 9.00 13.71
N THR A 162 0.92 9.44 12.73
CA THR A 162 2.37 9.53 12.90
C THR A 162 2.86 10.86 13.45
N GLY A 163 2.12 11.95 13.28
CA GLY A 163 2.58 13.28 13.69
C GLY A 163 3.93 13.62 13.06
N SER A 164 4.96 13.77 13.87
CA SER A 164 6.34 14.06 13.43
C SER A 164 7.18 12.80 13.13
N LEU A 165 6.64 11.59 13.34
CA LEU A 165 7.35 10.36 13.01
C LEU A 165 7.67 10.31 11.51
N PRO A 166 8.90 9.90 11.10
CA PRO A 166 9.25 9.79 9.69
C PRO A 166 8.33 8.86 8.91
N LEU A 167 7.89 9.32 7.75
CA LEU A 167 7.20 8.52 6.74
C LEU A 167 8.14 8.22 5.57
N LEU A 168 7.99 7.05 4.99
CA LEU A 168 8.64 6.63 3.75
C LEU A 168 7.56 6.12 2.79
N VAL A 169 7.61 6.52 1.52
CA VAL A 169 6.93 5.75 0.47
C VAL A 169 7.85 4.61 0.11
N THR A 170 7.53 3.42 0.59
CA THR A 170 8.37 2.23 0.46
C THR A 170 8.11 1.46 -0.83
N GLU A 171 6.94 1.64 -1.41
CA GLU A 171 6.63 1.19 -2.76
C GLU A 171 5.63 2.12 -3.43
N ASN A 172 5.92 2.46 -4.69
CA ASN A 172 5.02 3.10 -5.62
C ASN A 172 5.47 2.75 -7.04
N GLY A 173 4.59 2.30 -7.91
CA GLY A 173 4.98 1.86 -9.25
C GLY A 173 3.82 1.42 -10.11
N MET A 174 4.11 1.15 -11.38
CA MET A 174 3.12 0.68 -12.33
C MET A 174 3.66 -0.43 -13.23
N ALA A 175 2.80 -1.37 -13.59
CA ALA A 175 3.07 -2.32 -14.65
C ALA A 175 2.74 -1.71 -16.01
N CYS A 176 3.63 -1.93 -16.99
CA CYS A 176 3.45 -1.56 -18.39
C CYS A 176 3.65 -2.76 -19.31
N ALA A 177 3.08 -2.68 -20.52
CA ALA A 177 3.38 -3.61 -21.61
C ALA A 177 4.69 -3.17 -22.30
N ASP A 178 5.79 -3.52 -21.68
CA ASP A 178 7.13 -3.11 -22.15
C ASP A 178 7.64 -4.01 -23.26
N GLU A 179 8.08 -3.41 -24.36
CA GLU A 179 8.69 -4.10 -25.50
C GLU A 179 10.12 -3.60 -25.73
N VAL A 180 11.05 -4.52 -25.95
CA VAL A 180 12.43 -4.18 -26.33
C VAL A 180 12.47 -3.89 -27.84
N GLN A 181 12.83 -2.67 -28.20
CA GLN A 181 13.03 -2.25 -29.58
C GLN A 181 14.43 -1.62 -29.72
N ASN A 182 15.23 -2.14 -30.65
CA ASN A 182 16.62 -1.66 -30.89
C ASN A 182 17.45 -1.59 -29.58
N GLU A 183 17.40 -2.63 -28.78
CA GLU A 183 18.09 -2.76 -27.48
C GLU A 183 17.68 -1.72 -26.42
N THR A 184 16.55 -1.07 -26.57
CA THR A 184 15.98 -0.10 -25.63
C THR A 184 14.52 -0.42 -25.33
N VAL A 185 14.01 0.11 -24.23
CA VAL A 185 12.58 0.09 -23.90
C VAL A 185 12.13 1.52 -23.66
N TYR A 186 11.21 1.98 -24.50
CA TYR A 186 10.63 3.32 -24.36
C TYR A 186 9.29 3.23 -23.65
N ASP A 187 9.23 3.72 -22.40
CA ASP A 187 8.09 3.60 -21.47
C ASP A 187 7.63 4.95 -20.91
N PRO A 188 7.16 5.89 -21.76
CA PRO A 188 6.81 7.25 -21.37
C PRO A 188 5.71 7.31 -20.30
N SER A 189 4.72 6.42 -20.36
CA SER A 189 3.66 6.37 -19.35
C SER A 189 4.18 6.06 -17.94
N ARG A 190 5.25 5.26 -17.84
CA ARG A 190 5.90 5.01 -16.55
C ARG A 190 6.69 6.24 -16.08
N ILE A 191 7.31 6.98 -16.99
CA ILE A 191 7.94 8.27 -16.66
C ILE A 191 6.91 9.23 -16.09
N ASP A 192 5.78 9.43 -16.78
CA ASP A 192 4.70 10.30 -16.33
C ASP A 192 4.13 9.87 -14.98
N TYR A 193 3.96 8.56 -14.75
CA TYR A 193 3.53 7.99 -13.48
C TYR A 193 4.51 8.35 -12.36
N ILE A 194 5.80 8.12 -12.56
CA ILE A 194 6.84 8.40 -11.56
C ILE A 194 6.81 9.87 -11.16
N PHE A 195 6.90 10.77 -12.13
CA PHE A 195 7.01 12.21 -11.83
C PHE A 195 5.72 12.81 -11.27
N SER A 196 4.55 12.33 -11.68
CA SER A 196 3.28 12.75 -11.08
C SER A 196 3.15 12.33 -9.61
N HIS A 197 3.59 11.12 -9.26
CA HIS A 197 3.57 10.66 -7.86
C HIS A 197 4.66 11.34 -7.01
N LEU A 198 5.83 11.62 -7.57
CA LEU A 198 6.85 12.44 -6.90
C LEU A 198 6.35 13.86 -6.63
N ALA A 199 5.65 14.47 -7.59
CA ALA A 199 5.04 15.79 -7.40
C ALA A 199 3.98 15.76 -6.29
N ALA A 200 3.15 14.71 -6.21
CA ALA A 200 2.19 14.51 -5.14
C ALA A 200 2.86 14.32 -3.76
N ALA A 201 3.94 13.55 -3.71
CA ALA A 201 4.74 13.37 -2.50
C ALA A 201 5.38 14.69 -2.05
N ARG A 202 5.94 15.46 -3.00
CA ARG A 202 6.48 16.80 -2.72
C ARG A 202 5.42 17.74 -2.17
N ALA A 203 4.23 17.77 -2.77
CA ALA A 203 3.13 18.59 -2.28
C ALA A 203 2.71 18.22 -0.84
N ALA A 204 2.78 16.95 -0.46
CA ALA A 204 2.55 16.52 0.92
C ALA A 204 3.64 17.06 1.89
N ILE A 205 4.91 17.05 1.46
CA ILE A 205 6.01 17.65 2.23
C ILE A 205 5.79 19.16 2.43
N ASP A 206 5.41 19.86 1.37
CA ASP A 206 5.15 21.30 1.41
C ASP A 206 3.97 21.66 2.35
N GLU A 207 3.06 20.71 2.60
CA GLU A 207 1.99 20.82 3.60
C GLU A 207 2.38 20.28 4.99
N GLY A 208 3.65 19.95 5.23
CA GLY A 208 4.21 19.65 6.55
C GLY A 208 4.34 18.15 6.88
N VAL A 209 4.15 17.26 5.93
CA VAL A 209 4.40 15.82 6.15
C VAL A 209 5.91 15.56 6.28
N ASN A 210 6.32 14.85 7.34
CA ASN A 210 7.71 14.41 7.52
C ASN A 210 8.03 13.18 6.65
N LEU A 211 7.97 13.36 5.31
CA LEU A 211 8.33 12.33 4.34
C LEU A 211 9.83 12.37 4.06
N GLN A 212 10.55 11.30 4.35
CA GLN A 212 12.01 11.24 4.26
C GLN A 212 12.55 10.34 3.14
N GLY A 213 11.69 9.58 2.45
CA GLY A 213 12.13 8.73 1.36
C GLY A 213 11.01 8.32 0.44
N PHE A 214 11.40 8.02 -0.80
CA PHE A 214 10.49 7.52 -1.83
C PHE A 214 11.21 6.42 -2.62
N PHE A 215 10.64 5.22 -2.67
CA PHE A 215 11.18 4.07 -3.36
C PHE A 215 10.21 3.63 -4.46
N TYR A 216 10.74 3.54 -5.68
CA TYR A 216 9.96 3.05 -6.80
C TYR A 216 9.94 1.52 -6.83
N TRP A 217 8.78 0.92 -7.01
CA TRP A 217 8.60 -0.50 -7.27
C TRP A 217 8.47 -0.76 -8.78
N SER A 218 9.48 -1.34 -9.44
CA SER A 218 10.68 -1.93 -8.85
C SER A 218 11.91 -1.61 -9.74
N LEU A 219 13.11 -1.91 -9.25
CA LEU A 219 14.32 -1.75 -10.05
C LEU A 219 14.31 -2.68 -11.26
N LEU A 220 14.09 -3.97 -11.04
CA LEU A 220 14.09 -5.01 -12.08
C LEU A 220 12.69 -5.55 -12.29
N ASP A 221 12.35 -5.92 -13.54
CA ASP A 221 11.20 -6.79 -13.76
C ASP A 221 11.39 -8.08 -12.95
N ASN A 222 10.32 -8.53 -12.28
CA ASN A 222 10.38 -9.67 -11.37
C ASN A 222 9.10 -10.52 -11.44
N PHE A 223 8.97 -11.48 -10.53
CA PHE A 223 7.81 -12.35 -10.42
C PHE A 223 6.68 -11.66 -9.68
N GLU A 224 5.59 -11.31 -10.40
CA GLU A 224 4.44 -10.59 -9.87
C GLU A 224 3.36 -11.56 -9.36
N TRP A 225 3.60 -12.20 -8.23
CA TRP A 225 2.64 -13.06 -7.53
C TRP A 225 1.84 -13.99 -8.46
N ALA A 226 0.51 -13.88 -8.50
CA ALA A 226 -0.36 -14.71 -9.32
C ALA A 226 -0.23 -14.45 -10.84
N PHE A 227 0.36 -13.34 -11.25
CA PHE A 227 0.60 -12.99 -12.65
C PHE A 227 1.94 -13.52 -13.19
N GLY A 228 2.77 -14.11 -12.31
CA GLY A 228 4.08 -14.62 -12.74
C GLY A 228 4.94 -13.52 -13.34
N TYR A 229 5.44 -13.75 -14.55
CA TYR A 229 6.30 -12.81 -15.28
C TYR A 229 5.57 -11.94 -16.31
N GLU A 230 4.23 -11.95 -16.32
CA GLU A 230 3.43 -11.21 -17.31
C GLU A 230 3.40 -9.69 -17.02
N LYS A 231 3.50 -9.30 -15.76
CA LYS A 231 3.39 -7.91 -15.33
C LYS A 231 4.78 -7.34 -15.04
N ARG A 232 5.13 -6.26 -15.74
CA ARG A 232 6.48 -5.68 -15.69
C ARG A 232 6.45 -4.34 -14.96
N PHE A 233 6.92 -4.34 -13.72
CA PHE A 233 7.02 -3.14 -12.88
C PHE A 233 8.41 -2.47 -12.94
N GLY A 234 9.44 -3.21 -13.34
CA GLY A 234 10.81 -2.73 -13.31
C GLY A 234 11.05 -1.49 -14.16
N ILE A 235 11.97 -0.64 -13.73
CA ILE A 235 12.59 0.39 -14.59
C ILE A 235 13.76 -0.18 -15.40
N VAL A 236 14.16 -1.42 -15.13
CA VAL A 236 15.09 -2.21 -15.94
C VAL A 236 14.34 -3.45 -16.42
N HIS A 237 14.28 -3.61 -17.72
CA HIS A 237 13.70 -4.79 -18.36
C HIS A 237 14.60 -6.01 -18.15
N VAL A 238 14.00 -7.14 -17.76
CA VAL A 238 14.68 -8.43 -17.64
C VAL A 238 14.14 -9.38 -18.70
N ASP A 239 15.00 -9.87 -19.56
CA ASP A 239 14.73 -11.04 -20.39
C ASP A 239 14.86 -12.28 -19.49
N PHE A 240 13.74 -12.93 -19.18
CA PHE A 240 13.74 -14.02 -18.21
C PHE A 240 14.37 -15.32 -18.73
N GLU A 241 14.58 -15.45 -20.04
CA GLU A 241 15.27 -16.61 -20.63
C GLU A 241 16.80 -16.40 -20.61
N THR A 242 17.26 -15.26 -21.11
CA THR A 242 18.68 -14.97 -21.24
C THR A 242 19.29 -14.26 -20.03
N GLN A 243 18.44 -13.75 -19.15
CA GLN A 243 18.81 -12.92 -18.01
C GLN A 243 19.48 -11.58 -18.41
N LYS A 244 19.34 -11.14 -19.67
CA LYS A 244 19.80 -9.82 -20.11
C LYS A 244 18.99 -8.73 -19.42
N ARG A 245 19.66 -7.71 -18.90
CA ARG A 245 19.08 -6.50 -18.31
C ARG A 245 19.21 -5.35 -19.28
N THR A 246 18.12 -4.66 -19.54
CA THR A 246 18.07 -3.50 -20.43
C THR A 246 17.42 -2.34 -19.69
N PRO A 247 18.17 -1.28 -19.33
CA PRO A 247 17.57 -0.08 -18.73
C PRO A 247 16.48 0.49 -19.63
N LYS A 248 15.34 0.84 -19.05
CA LYS A 248 14.23 1.48 -19.75
C LYS A 248 14.44 3.00 -19.77
N ALA A 249 13.66 3.73 -20.56
CA ALA A 249 13.72 5.19 -20.57
C ALA A 249 13.48 5.77 -19.18
N SER A 250 12.52 5.19 -18.44
CA SER A 250 12.22 5.56 -17.06
C SER A 250 13.40 5.42 -16.10
N PHE A 251 14.28 4.42 -16.29
CA PHE A 251 15.50 4.31 -15.49
C PHE A 251 16.44 5.51 -15.70
N ASN A 252 16.62 5.92 -16.96
CA ASN A 252 17.51 7.03 -17.29
C ASN A 252 16.96 8.37 -16.73
N GLU A 253 15.67 8.61 -16.88
CA GLU A 253 15.01 9.82 -16.34
C GLU A 253 15.04 9.84 -14.81
N TRP A 254 14.80 8.70 -14.16
CA TRP A 254 14.93 8.57 -12.71
C TRP A 254 16.35 8.87 -12.23
N ALA A 255 17.37 8.28 -12.89
CA ALA A 255 18.77 8.51 -12.55
C ALA A 255 19.18 9.99 -12.73
N LEU A 256 18.69 10.66 -13.77
CA LEU A 256 18.92 12.08 -13.96
C LEU A 256 18.31 12.93 -12.85
N SER A 257 17.08 12.61 -12.42
CA SER A 257 16.38 13.34 -11.37
C SER A 257 17.06 13.24 -9.99
N LEU A 258 17.79 12.16 -9.73
CA LEU A 258 18.53 11.97 -8.47
C LEU A 258 19.83 12.78 -8.40
N ASN A 259 20.32 13.28 -9.55
CA ASN A 259 21.55 14.04 -9.66
C ASN A 259 21.33 15.54 -9.87
N SER A 260 20.06 15.99 -9.93
CA SER A 260 19.66 17.40 -10.08
C SER A 260 19.26 18.00 -8.72
#